data_36451375eb81bdcbb5431bed999e72eb
#
_entry.id   36451375eb81bdcbb5431bed999e72eb
#
_cell.length_a   1.000
_cell.length_b   1.000
_cell.length_c   1.000
_cell.angle_alpha   90.00
_cell.angle_beta   90.00
_cell.angle_gamma   90.00
#
_symmetry.space_group_name_H-M   'P 1'
#
loop_
_entity.id
_entity.type
_entity.pdbx_description
1 polymer ?
#
loop_
_entity_poly.entity_id
_entity_poly.type
_entity_poly.pdbx_seq_one_letter_code
_entity_poly.pdbx_strand_id
1 'polypeptide(L)'
;MLFRSWVYDVATGAWAERAGWNNGNWTRHRSNCQVFWNNMVVVGDYEDGRIYKFDLGYYQDDDQIQRWYRSWRALPTGQNNLNRSAQHTLQLDCETGVGINDGQGSDPEVMLRWSDDGGHTWSYEHWRKMGKIGEYGYRTIWRRLGMTVKIRDRVYEVSGTDPVKLAIMGAELFVTPTNA
;
A
#
# COMPACT_ATOMS: atom_id res chain seq x y z
N MET A 1 -3.09 -13.75 20.33
CA MET A 1 -4.29 -13.07 19.79
C MET A 1 -3.81 -11.71 19.26
N LEU A 2 -3.81 -11.52 17.96
CA LEU A 2 -3.43 -10.23 17.37
C LEU A 2 -4.62 -9.28 17.55
N PHE A 3 -4.46 -8.29 18.40
CA PHE A 3 -5.43 -7.19 18.50
C PHE A 3 -5.30 -6.35 17.24
N ARG A 4 -6.39 -6.23 16.48
CA ARG A 4 -6.45 -5.43 15.27
C ARG A 4 -7.08 -4.08 15.58
N SER A 5 -6.47 -3.02 15.08
CA SER A 5 -7.03 -1.68 15.13
C SER A 5 -7.68 -1.35 13.80
N TRP A 6 -8.95 -0.98 13.82
CA TRP A 6 -9.70 -0.60 12.64
C TRP A 6 -10.00 0.88 12.65
N VAL A 7 -9.88 1.50 11.50
CA VAL A 7 -10.23 2.90 11.27
C VAL A 7 -11.31 2.97 10.21
N TYR A 8 -12.36 3.71 10.50
CA TYR A 8 -13.40 4.05 9.55
C TYR A 8 -13.23 5.48 9.08
N ASP A 9 -13.08 5.65 7.79
CA ASP A 9 -13.06 6.98 7.16
C ASP A 9 -14.48 7.38 6.77
N VAL A 10 -15.01 8.38 7.45
CA VAL A 10 -16.37 8.88 7.23
C VAL A 10 -16.54 9.51 5.86
N ALA A 11 -15.49 10.13 5.32
CA ALA A 11 -15.55 10.82 4.04
C ALA A 11 -15.64 9.85 2.85
N THR A 12 -14.89 8.75 2.92
CA THR A 12 -14.84 7.75 1.84
C THR A 12 -15.74 6.54 2.10
N GLY A 13 -16.24 6.36 3.33
CA GLY A 13 -16.98 5.19 3.77
C GLY A 13 -16.13 3.91 3.85
N ALA A 14 -14.82 4.04 3.84
CA ALA A 14 -13.89 2.91 3.78
C ALA A 14 -13.37 2.51 5.17
N TRP A 15 -13.17 1.20 5.35
CA TRP A 15 -12.49 0.65 6.51
C TRP A 15 -11.04 0.37 6.18
N ALA A 16 -10.16 0.69 7.11
CA ALA A 16 -8.73 0.37 7.01
C ALA A 16 -8.24 -0.29 8.30
N GLU A 17 -7.40 -1.29 8.16
CA GLU A 17 -6.69 -1.89 9.30
C GLU A 17 -5.40 -1.12 9.56
N ARG A 18 -5.12 -0.82 10.82
CA ARG A 18 -3.86 -0.25 11.27
C ARG A 18 -3.08 -1.28 12.06
N ALA A 19 -1.80 -1.39 11.76
CA ALA A 19 -0.85 -2.25 12.44
C ALA A 19 0.49 -1.52 12.59
N GLY A 20 1.29 -1.91 13.55
CA GLY A 20 2.70 -1.53 13.65
C GLY A 20 3.55 -2.45 12.76
N TRP A 21 4.78 -2.02 12.48
CA TRP A 21 5.76 -2.82 11.75
C TRP A 21 7.06 -2.85 12.55
N ASN A 22 7.51 -4.04 12.92
CA ASN A 22 8.76 -4.20 13.68
C ASN A 22 9.49 -5.48 13.24
N ASN A 23 10.78 -5.35 12.95
CA ASN A 23 11.66 -6.46 12.56
C ASN A 23 11.10 -7.37 11.46
N GLY A 24 10.48 -6.76 10.44
CA GLY A 24 9.92 -7.52 9.32
C GLY A 24 8.55 -8.15 9.57
N ASN A 25 7.95 -7.93 10.73
CA ASN A 25 6.67 -8.51 11.11
C ASN A 25 5.61 -7.43 11.42
N TRP A 26 4.36 -7.76 11.12
CA TRP A 26 3.22 -6.97 11.53
C TRP A 26 2.97 -7.15 13.02
N THR A 27 2.87 -6.04 13.74
CA THR A 27 2.62 -6.00 15.17
C THR A 27 1.33 -5.24 15.47
N ARG A 28 0.89 -5.24 16.73
CA ARG A 28 -0.22 -4.41 17.16
C ARG A 28 0.11 -2.93 16.92
N HIS A 29 -0.88 -2.16 16.45
CA HIS A 29 -0.76 -0.72 16.37
C HIS A 29 -0.55 -0.12 17.77
N ARG A 30 0.36 0.82 17.94
CA ARG A 30 0.77 1.36 19.25
C ARG A 30 -0.35 2.07 20.01
N SER A 31 -1.25 2.70 19.28
CA SER A 31 -2.37 3.43 19.88
C SER A 31 -3.28 2.50 20.69
N ASN A 32 -3.43 2.77 21.97
CA ASN A 32 -4.29 2.05 22.92
C ASN A 32 -5.52 2.86 23.33
N CYS A 33 -5.34 4.12 23.61
CA CYS A 33 -6.40 5.07 23.96
C CYS A 33 -6.17 6.38 23.23
N GLN A 34 -7.23 7.16 23.04
CA GLN A 34 -7.13 8.44 22.35
C GLN A 34 -7.99 9.50 23.04
N VAL A 35 -7.54 10.74 22.92
CA VAL A 35 -8.27 11.92 23.35
C VAL A 35 -8.06 13.05 22.36
N PHE A 36 -9.10 13.80 22.08
CA PHE A 36 -8.99 15.06 21.34
C PHE A 36 -8.71 16.18 22.34
N TRP A 37 -7.55 16.81 22.24
CA TRP A 37 -7.11 17.86 23.12
C TRP A 37 -6.32 18.92 22.35
N ASN A 38 -6.60 20.19 22.64
CA ASN A 38 -5.91 21.32 22.01
C ASN A 38 -5.79 21.22 20.48
N ASN A 39 -6.90 20.90 19.81
CA ASN A 39 -7.02 20.74 18.36
C ASN A 39 -6.11 19.65 17.76
N MET A 40 -5.75 18.67 18.54
CA MET A 40 -4.96 17.52 18.10
C MET A 40 -5.51 16.21 18.67
N VAL A 41 -5.28 15.13 17.97
CA VAL A 41 -5.57 13.77 18.46
C VAL A 41 -4.32 13.24 19.15
N VAL A 42 -4.43 12.99 20.44
CA VAL A 42 -3.38 12.48 21.30
C VAL A 42 -3.68 11.03 21.62
N VAL A 43 -2.69 10.16 21.54
CA VAL A 43 -2.83 8.71 21.77
C VAL A 43 -1.77 8.22 22.74
N GLY A 44 -2.18 7.33 23.65
CA GLY A 44 -1.26 6.63 24.54
C GLY A 44 -0.80 5.30 23.94
N ASP A 45 0.43 4.93 24.26
CA ASP A 45 1.01 3.64 23.85
C ASP A 45 0.42 2.50 24.70
N TYR A 46 0.37 1.28 24.14
CA TYR A 46 -0.01 0.08 24.89
C TYR A 46 1.18 -0.61 25.53
N GLU A 47 2.41 -0.33 25.08
CA GLU A 47 3.62 -1.02 25.47
C GLU A 47 4.40 -0.24 26.52
N ASP A 48 4.40 1.08 26.43
CA ASP A 48 5.11 1.96 27.35
C ASP A 48 4.29 3.20 27.71
N GLY A 49 4.87 4.12 28.49
CA GLY A 49 4.21 5.35 28.94
C GLY A 49 4.28 6.52 27.96
N ARG A 50 4.64 6.30 26.71
CA ARG A 50 4.74 7.36 25.69
C ARG A 50 3.37 7.83 25.25
N ILE A 51 3.34 9.11 24.88
CA ILE A 51 2.17 9.77 24.33
C ILE A 51 2.54 10.32 22.96
N TYR A 52 1.74 10.03 21.97
CA TYR A 52 1.95 10.45 20.59
C TYR A 52 0.84 11.38 20.12
N LYS A 53 1.16 12.19 19.13
CA LYS A 53 0.22 12.98 18.36
C LYS A 53 -0.03 12.29 17.02
N PHE A 54 -1.29 12.11 16.65
CA PHE A 54 -1.62 11.78 15.27
C PHE A 54 -1.57 13.04 14.41
N ASP A 55 -0.70 13.01 13.41
CA ASP A 55 -0.53 14.12 12.50
C ASP A 55 -0.40 13.59 11.06
N LEU A 56 -1.10 14.21 10.13
CA LEU A 56 -1.05 13.84 8.70
C LEU A 56 0.26 14.22 8.01
N GLY A 57 1.09 15.02 8.65
CA GLY A 57 2.41 15.40 8.15
C GLY A 57 3.54 14.44 8.55
N TYR A 58 3.24 13.42 9.38
CA TYR A 58 4.21 12.42 9.80
C TYR A 58 3.93 11.08 9.14
N TYR A 59 4.96 10.49 8.53
CA TYR A 59 4.89 9.24 7.76
C TYR A 59 5.75 8.14 8.37
N GLN A 60 6.10 8.27 9.64
CA GLN A 60 6.84 7.30 10.43
C GLN A 60 6.11 7.06 11.76
N ASP A 61 6.42 5.95 12.41
CA ASP A 61 5.92 5.62 13.73
C ASP A 61 7.07 5.75 14.75
N ASP A 62 7.20 6.91 15.39
CA ASP A 62 8.29 7.24 16.31
C ASP A 62 9.68 6.96 15.72
N ASP A 63 9.99 7.55 14.57
CA ASP A 63 11.22 7.34 13.79
C ASP A 63 11.43 5.88 13.30
N GLN A 64 10.45 5.00 13.49
CA GLN A 64 10.47 3.66 12.96
C GLN A 64 9.85 3.63 11.56
N ILE A 65 10.35 2.71 10.74
CA ILE A 65 9.79 2.47 9.41
C ILE A 65 8.33 2.05 9.56
N GLN A 66 7.43 2.80 8.91
CA GLN A 66 6.04 2.41 8.76
C GLN A 66 5.83 1.76 7.40
N ARG A 67 5.53 0.45 7.40
CA ARG A 67 5.14 -0.23 6.16
C ARG A 67 3.64 -0.04 5.94
N TRP A 68 3.28 0.26 4.69
CA TRP A 68 1.90 0.25 4.23
C TRP A 68 1.75 -0.74 3.08
N TYR A 69 0.55 -1.27 2.88
CA TYR A 69 0.21 -2.07 1.70
C TYR A 69 -1.26 -1.90 1.31
N ARG A 70 -1.52 -2.15 0.05
CA ARG A 70 -2.87 -2.26 -0.53
C ARG A 70 -2.91 -3.47 -1.42
N SER A 71 -3.90 -4.32 -1.24
CA SER A 71 -4.11 -5.49 -2.07
C SER A 71 -5.51 -5.48 -2.68
N TRP A 72 -5.61 -5.97 -3.91
CA TRP A 72 -6.87 -6.08 -4.63
C TRP A 72 -6.83 -7.24 -5.61
N ARG A 73 -7.98 -7.79 -5.92
CA ARG A 73 -8.14 -8.78 -6.98
C ARG A 73 -8.16 -8.11 -8.34
N ALA A 74 -7.40 -8.64 -9.28
CA ALA A 74 -7.49 -8.28 -10.68
C ALA A 74 -8.58 -9.12 -11.37
N LEU A 75 -9.84 -8.78 -11.12
CA LEU A 75 -10.95 -9.45 -11.78
C LEU A 75 -11.04 -8.97 -13.23
N PRO A 76 -11.01 -9.88 -14.23
CA PRO A 76 -11.31 -9.50 -15.59
C PRO A 76 -12.76 -9.03 -15.67
N THR A 77 -12.96 -7.85 -16.23
CA THR A 77 -14.28 -7.31 -16.50
C THR A 77 -14.86 -8.00 -17.75
N GLY A 78 -16.00 -8.63 -17.62
CA GLY A 78 -16.71 -9.25 -18.74
C GLY A 78 -17.30 -10.62 -18.42
N GLN A 79 -17.99 -11.20 -19.41
CA GLN A 79 -18.72 -12.47 -19.25
C GLN A 79 -17.84 -13.72 -19.12
N ASN A 80 -16.54 -13.62 -19.43
CA ASN A 80 -15.60 -14.74 -19.42
C ASN A 80 -14.59 -14.66 -18.26
N ASN A 81 -15.08 -14.55 -17.06
CA ASN A 81 -14.24 -14.55 -15.84
C ASN A 81 -13.42 -15.85 -15.65
N LEU A 82 -13.69 -16.85 -16.48
CA LEU A 82 -13.05 -18.14 -16.40
C LEU A 82 -11.85 -18.32 -17.35
N ASN A 83 -11.56 -17.39 -18.23
CA ASN A 83 -10.44 -17.49 -19.17
C ASN A 83 -9.16 -16.88 -18.60
N ARG A 84 -8.03 -17.44 -18.93
CA ARG A 84 -6.72 -16.86 -18.62
C ARG A 84 -6.62 -15.48 -19.27
N SER A 85 -5.90 -14.57 -18.66
CA SER A 85 -5.64 -13.25 -19.23
C SER A 85 -4.15 -12.94 -19.27
N ALA A 86 -3.72 -12.34 -20.37
CA ALA A 86 -2.38 -11.76 -20.47
C ALA A 86 -2.40 -10.37 -19.82
N GLN A 87 -1.57 -10.19 -18.83
CA GLN A 87 -1.46 -8.94 -18.08
C GLN A 87 -0.22 -8.19 -18.54
N HIS A 88 -0.42 -7.06 -19.20
CA HIS A 88 0.66 -6.36 -19.88
C HIS A 88 1.31 -5.30 -19.00
N THR A 89 0.50 -4.41 -18.49
CA THR A 89 0.98 -3.27 -17.68
C THR A 89 0.03 -2.98 -16.54
N LEU A 90 0.59 -2.56 -15.42
CA LEU A 90 -0.10 -1.93 -14.32
C LEU A 90 0.50 -0.54 -14.12
N GLN A 91 -0.31 0.50 -14.18
CA GLN A 91 0.06 1.85 -13.79
C GLN A 91 -0.62 2.19 -12.47
N LEU A 92 0.17 2.65 -11.51
CA LEU A 92 -0.35 3.17 -10.26
C LEU A 92 -0.62 4.67 -10.44
N ASP A 93 -1.86 5.07 -10.23
CA ASP A 93 -2.24 6.48 -10.20
C ASP A 93 -2.10 6.98 -8.76
N CYS A 94 -1.01 7.70 -8.52
CA CYS A 94 -0.64 8.22 -7.22
C CYS A 94 -0.02 9.61 -7.33
N GLU A 95 -0.02 10.34 -6.23
CA GLU A 95 0.70 11.60 -6.13
C GLU A 95 2.20 11.35 -6.25
N THR A 96 2.84 11.96 -7.24
CA THR A 96 4.27 11.83 -7.54
C THR A 96 5.02 13.11 -7.19
N GLY A 97 6.35 13.02 -7.06
CA GLY A 97 7.16 14.20 -6.78
C GLY A 97 7.13 14.67 -5.32
N VAL A 98 6.75 13.80 -4.41
CA VAL A 98 6.58 14.06 -2.97
C VAL A 98 7.75 13.57 -2.12
N GLY A 99 8.88 13.23 -2.73
CA GLY A 99 10.11 12.85 -2.02
C GLY A 99 10.60 13.93 -1.06
N ILE A 100 11.51 13.53 -0.18
CA ILE A 100 12.21 14.44 0.73
C ILE A 100 13.59 14.78 0.18
N ASN A 101 14.22 15.83 0.70
CA ASN A 101 15.52 16.28 0.17
C ASN A 101 16.65 15.30 0.43
N ASP A 102 16.69 14.69 1.61
CA ASP A 102 17.79 13.82 2.05
C ASP A 102 17.26 12.60 2.81
N GLY A 103 18.05 11.52 2.78
CA GLY A 103 17.75 10.30 3.53
C GLY A 103 16.77 9.35 2.82
N GLN A 104 16.20 8.42 3.59
CA GLN A 104 15.20 7.48 3.09
C GLN A 104 13.96 8.26 2.65
N GLY A 105 13.54 8.07 1.39
CA GLY A 105 12.44 8.82 0.78
C GLY A 105 12.89 9.98 -0.12
N SER A 106 14.21 10.20 -0.30
CA SER A 106 14.71 11.16 -1.30
C SER A 106 14.46 10.71 -2.74
N ASP A 107 14.40 9.41 -2.96
CA ASP A 107 14.03 8.77 -4.23
C ASP A 107 13.00 7.67 -3.92
N PRO A 108 11.75 8.04 -3.61
CA PRO A 108 10.78 7.12 -3.05
C PRO A 108 10.41 6.01 -4.02
N GLU A 109 10.27 4.81 -3.49
CA GLU A 109 9.97 3.61 -4.26
C GLU A 109 8.71 2.91 -3.74
N VAL A 110 8.03 2.23 -4.65
CA VAL A 110 6.89 1.37 -4.35
C VAL A 110 7.13 -0.01 -4.92
N MET A 111 6.72 -1.00 -4.17
CA MET A 111 6.88 -2.41 -4.49
C MET A 111 5.56 -2.99 -4.98
N LEU A 112 5.60 -3.72 -6.09
CA LEU A 112 4.49 -4.53 -6.57
C LEU A 112 4.84 -6.00 -6.47
N ARG A 113 3.93 -6.79 -5.94
CA ARG A 113 3.95 -8.26 -6.06
C ARG A 113 2.56 -8.77 -6.41
N TRP A 114 2.48 -9.99 -6.90
CA TRP A 114 1.21 -10.62 -7.20
C TRP A 114 1.21 -12.08 -6.77
N SER A 115 0.01 -12.56 -6.57
CA SER A 115 -0.29 -13.95 -6.29
C SER A 115 -1.27 -14.45 -7.35
N ASP A 116 -1.08 -15.65 -7.85
CA ASP A 116 -2.00 -16.30 -8.80
C ASP A 116 -2.86 -17.40 -8.14
N ASP A 117 -2.80 -17.52 -6.82
CA ASP A 117 -3.48 -18.54 -6.01
C ASP A 117 -4.31 -17.93 -4.85
N GLY A 118 -4.80 -16.73 -5.05
CA GLY A 118 -5.64 -16.05 -4.05
C GLY A 118 -4.91 -15.50 -2.84
N GLY A 119 -3.57 -15.36 -2.89
CA GLY A 119 -2.76 -14.79 -1.83
C GLY A 119 -1.97 -15.80 -1.02
N HIS A 120 -1.96 -17.08 -1.41
CA HIS A 120 -1.19 -18.12 -0.70
C HIS A 120 0.30 -18.05 -1.01
N THR A 121 0.66 -17.88 -2.28
CA THR A 121 2.05 -17.67 -2.69
C THR A 121 2.21 -16.36 -3.44
N TRP A 122 3.34 -15.70 -3.25
CA TRP A 122 3.60 -14.38 -3.80
C TRP A 122 4.83 -14.38 -4.70
N SER A 123 4.78 -13.57 -5.77
CA SER A 123 5.95 -13.27 -6.60
C SER A 123 7.01 -12.50 -5.83
N TYR A 124 8.20 -12.34 -6.42
CA TYR A 124 9.18 -11.37 -5.95
C TYR A 124 8.59 -9.96 -6.02
N GLU A 125 9.12 -9.06 -5.20
CA GLU A 125 8.78 -7.64 -5.22
C GLU A 125 9.44 -6.96 -6.44
N HIS A 126 8.63 -6.23 -7.18
CA HIS A 126 9.05 -5.46 -8.35
C HIS A 126 9.03 -3.98 -7.99
N TRP A 127 10.19 -3.40 -7.82
CA TRP A 127 10.39 -2.04 -7.38
C TRP A 127 10.21 -1.03 -8.51
N ARG A 128 9.56 0.10 -8.22
CA ARG A 128 9.43 1.25 -9.12
C ARG A 128 9.48 2.53 -8.32
N LYS A 129 10.13 3.52 -8.89
CA LYS A 129 10.21 4.87 -8.32
C LYS A 129 8.89 5.59 -8.45
N MET A 130 8.67 6.52 -7.54
CA MET A 130 7.50 7.41 -7.52
C MET A 130 7.86 8.85 -7.93
N GLY A 131 9.12 9.09 -8.29
CA GLY A 131 9.64 10.42 -8.61
C GLY A 131 10.18 11.15 -7.39
N LYS A 132 11.32 11.79 -7.58
CA LYS A 132 11.95 12.66 -6.57
C LYS A 132 11.11 13.92 -6.34
N ILE A 133 11.45 14.66 -5.30
CA ILE A 133 10.83 15.96 -5.04
C ILE A 133 10.81 16.83 -6.32
N GLY A 134 9.64 17.33 -6.69
CA GLY A 134 9.45 18.16 -7.90
C GLY A 134 9.25 17.39 -9.20
N GLU A 135 9.41 16.08 -9.25
CA GLU A 135 9.18 15.26 -10.46
C GLU A 135 7.70 14.88 -10.60
N TYR A 136 6.81 15.85 -10.75
CA TYR A 136 5.36 15.65 -10.77
C TYR A 136 4.83 14.89 -12.01
N GLY A 137 5.58 14.82 -13.08
CA GLY A 137 5.21 14.08 -14.30
C GLY A 137 5.64 12.63 -14.32
N TYR A 138 6.11 12.09 -13.21
CA TYR A 138 6.59 10.72 -13.14
C TYR A 138 5.43 9.73 -13.24
N ARG A 139 5.67 8.57 -13.89
CA ARG A 139 4.68 7.50 -14.02
C ARG A 139 5.19 6.21 -13.41
N THR A 140 4.51 5.73 -12.39
CA THR A 140 4.83 4.47 -11.74
C THR A 140 4.16 3.33 -12.49
N ILE A 141 4.93 2.67 -13.39
CA ILE A 141 4.41 1.64 -14.31
C ILE A 141 5.24 0.37 -14.20
N TRP A 142 4.57 -0.76 -14.03
CA TRP A 142 5.12 -2.09 -14.22
C TRP A 142 4.66 -2.66 -15.56
N ARG A 143 5.55 -3.36 -16.24
CA ARG A 143 5.29 -3.97 -17.55
C ARG A 143 5.64 -5.44 -17.53
N ARG A 144 5.05 -6.21 -18.45
CA ARG A 144 5.32 -7.65 -18.63
C ARG A 144 4.93 -8.46 -17.39
N LEU A 145 3.73 -8.27 -16.89
CA LEU A 145 3.20 -8.94 -15.70
C LEU A 145 2.82 -10.41 -15.97
N GLY A 146 3.00 -10.88 -17.19
CA GLY A 146 2.79 -12.26 -17.56
C GLY A 146 1.32 -12.65 -17.71
N MET A 147 1.08 -13.93 -17.77
CA MET A 147 -0.25 -14.50 -17.94
C MET A 147 -0.74 -15.07 -16.60
N THR A 148 -2.03 -14.93 -16.31
CA THR A 148 -2.62 -15.57 -15.15
C THR A 148 -2.57 -17.09 -15.29
N VAL A 149 -2.44 -17.81 -14.18
CA VAL A 149 -2.54 -19.27 -14.16
C VAL A 149 -4.00 -19.73 -14.34
N LYS A 150 -4.21 -21.02 -14.45
CA LYS A 150 -5.52 -21.62 -14.76
C LYS A 150 -6.61 -21.27 -13.72
N ILE A 151 -6.25 -21.06 -12.47
CA ILE A 151 -7.18 -20.72 -11.37
C ILE A 151 -7.69 -19.27 -11.49
N ARG A 152 -6.91 -18.37 -12.11
CA ARG A 152 -7.28 -16.97 -12.44
C ARG A 152 -7.60 -16.07 -11.27
N ASP A 153 -7.09 -16.40 -10.13
CA ASP A 153 -7.27 -15.62 -8.93
C ASP A 153 -6.05 -14.75 -8.65
N ARG A 154 -5.75 -13.87 -9.63
CA ARG A 154 -4.63 -12.95 -9.46
C ARG A 154 -5.00 -11.84 -8.51
N VAL A 155 -4.22 -11.76 -7.44
CA VAL A 155 -4.24 -10.68 -6.46
C VAL A 155 -2.98 -9.87 -6.63
N TYR A 156 -3.11 -8.56 -6.78
CA TYR A 156 -2.01 -7.62 -6.72
C TYR A 156 -1.88 -7.01 -5.33
N GLU A 157 -0.66 -6.77 -4.92
CA GLU A 157 -0.35 -6.02 -3.72
C GLU A 157 0.72 -4.98 -4.04
N VAL A 158 0.44 -3.74 -3.70
CA VAL A 158 1.43 -2.66 -3.66
C VAL A 158 1.78 -2.34 -2.22
N SER A 159 3.04 -2.07 -1.95
CA SER A 159 3.53 -1.73 -0.62
C SER A 159 4.69 -0.74 -0.69
N GLY A 160 4.95 -0.06 0.41
CA GLY A 160 6.07 0.85 0.53
C GLY A 160 6.47 1.04 1.99
N THR A 161 7.68 1.56 2.16
CA THR A 161 8.32 1.79 3.47
C THR A 161 8.92 3.18 3.59
N ASP A 162 8.94 3.96 2.50
CA ASP A 162 9.53 5.28 2.53
C ASP A 162 8.65 6.29 3.28
N PRO A 163 9.26 7.15 4.12
CA PRO A 163 8.53 8.09 4.96
C PRO A 163 8.10 9.33 4.18
N VAL A 164 7.34 9.12 3.12
CA VAL A 164 6.83 10.19 2.25
C VAL A 164 5.31 10.16 2.21
N LYS A 165 4.73 11.28 1.84
CA LYS A 165 3.28 11.35 1.61
C LYS A 165 2.90 10.34 0.53
N LEU A 166 1.86 9.56 0.81
CA LEU A 166 1.29 8.64 -0.15
C LEU A 166 -0.19 8.92 -0.34
N ALA A 167 -0.57 9.26 -1.56
CA ALA A 167 -1.96 9.33 -1.97
C ALA A 167 -2.13 8.49 -3.23
N ILE A 168 -2.80 7.35 -3.10
CA ILE A 168 -3.16 6.46 -4.21
C ILE A 168 -4.60 6.77 -4.59
N MET A 169 -4.81 7.20 -5.83
CA MET A 169 -6.13 7.49 -6.41
C MET A 169 -6.71 6.27 -7.10
N GLY A 170 -5.86 5.47 -7.76
CA GLY A 170 -6.31 4.31 -8.48
C GLY A 170 -5.15 3.47 -9.05
N ALA A 171 -5.53 2.44 -9.78
CA ALA A 171 -4.59 1.64 -10.57
C ALA A 171 -5.25 1.24 -11.88
N GLU A 172 -4.54 1.43 -12.98
CA GLU A 172 -4.98 1.04 -14.32
C GLU A 172 -4.24 -0.22 -14.76
N LEU A 173 -5.00 -1.24 -15.11
CA LEU A 173 -4.45 -2.52 -15.56
C LEU A 173 -4.83 -2.76 -17.03
N PHE A 174 -3.82 -2.90 -17.88
CA PHE A 174 -4.03 -3.32 -19.27
C PHE A 174 -3.93 -4.83 -19.40
N VAL A 175 -5.03 -5.45 -19.80
CA VAL A 175 -5.16 -6.90 -19.94
C VAL A 175 -5.73 -7.28 -21.30
N THR A 176 -5.33 -8.46 -21.79
CA THR A 176 -5.96 -9.09 -22.95
C THR A 176 -6.50 -10.45 -22.54
N PRO A 177 -7.80 -10.70 -22.70
CA PRO A 177 -8.36 -12.03 -22.47
C PRO A 177 -7.76 -13.02 -23.47
N THR A 178 -7.59 -14.26 -23.06
CA THR A 178 -7.17 -15.36 -23.95
C THR A 178 -8.29 -16.36 -24.13
N ASN A 179 -8.27 -17.11 -25.21
CA ASN A 179 -9.27 -18.14 -25.50
C ASN A 179 -8.93 -19.49 -24.82
N ALA A 180 -7.98 -19.52 -23.89
CA ALA A 180 -7.51 -20.74 -23.21
C ALA A 180 -7.81 -20.73 -21.72
#